data_6347e0726af99a961f695942488b22a8
#
_entry.id   6347e0726af99a961f695942488b22a8
#
_cell.length_a   1.000
_cell.length_b   1.000
_cell.length_c   1.000
_cell.angle_alpha   90.00
_cell.angle_beta   90.00
_cell.angle_gamma   90.00
#
_symmetry.space_group_name_H-M   'P 1'
#
loop_
_entity.id
_entity.type
_entity.pdbx_description
1 polymer ?
#
loop_
_entity_poly.entity_id
_entity_poly.type
_entity_poly.pdbx_seq_one_letter_code
_entity_poly.pdbx_strand_id
1 'polypeptide(L)'
;MLAVATARSQLGRHGVVQGQWLKTVVGARRHASSLGSAIRISSIPAPHAGSITVLSLDRPKARNAISKQLLNELNGVVESLHKEGTSGSTRALILASESDDAFCAGADLKERLTMSPKE
;
A
#
# COMPACT_ATOMS: atom_id res chain seq x y z
N MET A 1 -17.50 -23.95 -11.23
CA MET A 1 -18.52 -22.97 -11.65
C MET A 1 -17.84 -21.59 -11.66
N LEU A 2 -17.50 -21.12 -12.87
CA LEU A 2 -16.81 -19.84 -13.08
C LEU A 2 -17.87 -18.73 -13.16
N ALA A 3 -17.84 -17.78 -12.23
CA ALA A 3 -18.62 -16.56 -12.35
C ALA A 3 -17.77 -15.50 -13.06
N VAL A 4 -18.05 -15.28 -14.34
CA VAL A 4 -17.50 -14.17 -15.12
C VAL A 4 -18.37 -12.96 -14.86
N ALA A 5 -17.86 -11.99 -14.11
CA ALA A 5 -18.49 -10.69 -13.94
C ALA A 5 -18.14 -9.81 -15.15
N THR A 6 -19.07 -9.66 -16.08
CA THR A 6 -18.97 -8.74 -17.22
C THR A 6 -19.24 -7.33 -16.74
N ALA A 7 -18.20 -6.50 -16.62
CA ALA A 7 -18.37 -5.08 -16.35
C ALA A 7 -18.83 -4.36 -17.63
N ARG A 8 -20.11 -3.99 -17.68
CA ARG A 8 -20.66 -3.10 -18.70
C ARG A 8 -20.29 -1.66 -18.35
N SER A 9 -19.48 -1.03 -19.21
CA SER A 9 -19.16 0.40 -19.12
C SER A 9 -20.42 1.22 -19.44
N GLN A 10 -20.91 1.95 -18.45
CA GLN A 10 -21.80 3.08 -18.65
C GLN A 10 -20.97 4.35 -18.46
N LEU A 11 -20.65 5.02 -19.56
CA LEU A 11 -20.13 6.38 -19.52
C LEU A 11 -21.26 7.32 -19.08
N GLY A 12 -21.16 7.88 -17.89
CA GLY A 12 -22.05 8.91 -17.37
C GLY A 12 -21.25 9.89 -16.50
N ARG A 13 -20.94 11.02 -17.06
CA ARG A 13 -20.64 12.35 -16.48
C ARG A 13 -20.19 12.42 -15.00
N HIS A 14 -18.96 12.94 -14.83
CA HIS A 14 -18.47 13.69 -13.65
C HIS A 14 -18.95 13.19 -12.26
N GLY A 15 -18.34 12.15 -11.78
CA GLY A 15 -18.41 11.75 -10.39
C GLY A 15 -17.03 11.30 -9.99
N VAL A 16 -16.46 11.97 -8.99
CA VAL A 16 -15.28 11.55 -8.24
C VAL A 16 -15.46 10.07 -7.91
N VAL A 17 -14.61 9.22 -8.46
CA VAL A 17 -14.60 7.80 -8.12
C VAL A 17 -14.04 7.69 -6.71
N GLN A 18 -14.94 7.80 -5.74
CA GLN A 18 -14.61 7.54 -4.35
C GLN A 18 -14.17 6.08 -4.20
N GLY A 19 -13.06 5.89 -3.48
CA GLY A 19 -12.34 4.64 -3.26
C GLY A 19 -13.12 3.46 -2.66
N GLN A 20 -14.20 3.03 -3.33
CA GLN A 20 -14.95 1.83 -2.95
C GLN A 20 -14.43 0.53 -3.59
N TRP A 21 -13.46 0.59 -4.48
CA TRP A 21 -12.97 -0.57 -5.22
C TRP A 21 -12.24 -1.60 -4.36
N LEU A 22 -11.73 -1.19 -3.19
CA LEU A 22 -11.01 -2.08 -2.27
C LEU A 22 -11.91 -2.88 -1.32
N LYS A 23 -13.21 -2.62 -1.29
CA LYS A 23 -14.12 -3.31 -0.34
C LYS A 23 -14.67 -4.65 -0.86
N THR A 24 -14.48 -4.98 -2.12
CA THR A 24 -15.11 -6.17 -2.74
C THR A 24 -14.14 -7.33 -2.98
N VAL A 25 -12.85 -7.21 -2.58
CA VAL A 25 -11.95 -8.36 -2.64
C VAL A 25 -12.18 -9.23 -1.41
N VAL A 26 -13.15 -10.13 -1.52
CA VAL A 26 -13.40 -11.19 -0.55
C VAL A 26 -12.16 -12.09 -0.53
N GLY A 27 -11.42 -12.07 0.57
CA GLY A 27 -10.26 -12.96 0.78
C GLY A 27 -8.91 -12.29 1.05
N ALA A 28 -8.83 -10.95 1.10
CA ALA A 28 -7.61 -10.29 1.50
C ALA A 28 -7.28 -10.61 2.97
N ARG A 29 -6.22 -11.39 3.21
CA ARG A 29 -5.68 -11.57 4.56
C ARG A 29 -5.06 -10.24 5.00
N ARG A 30 -5.76 -9.52 5.87
CA ARG A 30 -5.21 -8.35 6.55
C ARG A 30 -4.23 -8.83 7.60
N HIS A 31 -2.96 -8.57 7.40
CA HIS A 31 -2.02 -8.65 8.51
C HIS A 31 -2.31 -7.46 9.42
N ALA A 32 -2.50 -7.75 10.71
CA ALA A 32 -2.75 -6.70 11.70
C ALA A 32 -1.59 -5.71 11.69
N SER A 33 -1.89 -4.44 11.43
CA SER A 33 -0.94 -3.36 11.68
C SER A 33 -0.63 -3.35 13.17
N SER A 34 0.64 -3.40 13.56
CA SER A 34 1.02 -3.09 14.93
C SER A 34 0.59 -1.65 15.24
N LEU A 35 0.07 -1.41 16.44
CA LEU A 35 -0.25 -0.08 16.93
C LEU A 35 0.99 0.82 16.75
N GLY A 36 0.89 1.84 15.88
CA GLY A 36 1.97 2.77 15.59
C GLY A 36 2.78 2.50 14.32
N SER A 37 2.45 1.48 13.51
CA SER A 37 3.08 1.28 12.19
C SER A 37 2.68 2.39 11.21
N ALA A 38 3.65 2.87 10.44
CA ALA A 38 3.45 3.85 9.39
C ALA A 38 2.99 3.24 8.05
N ILE A 39 2.96 1.91 7.98
CA ILE A 39 2.52 1.13 6.82
C ILE A 39 1.49 0.08 7.22
N ARG A 40 0.70 -0.33 6.23
CA ARG A 40 -0.21 -1.47 6.33
C ARG A 40 0.08 -2.44 5.19
N ILE A 41 0.16 -3.73 5.50
CA ILE A 41 0.42 -4.77 4.50
C ILE A 41 -0.80 -5.66 4.38
N SER A 42 -1.22 -5.92 3.15
CA SER A 42 -2.25 -6.90 2.83
C SER A 42 -1.83 -7.74 1.62
N SER A 43 -2.47 -8.88 1.44
CA SER A 43 -2.16 -9.80 0.34
C SER A 43 -3.44 -10.18 -0.39
N ILE A 44 -3.38 -10.17 -1.71
CA ILE A 44 -4.45 -10.55 -2.62
C ILE A 44 -3.97 -11.77 -3.42
N PRO A 45 -4.76 -12.84 -3.57
CA PRO A 45 -4.40 -13.97 -4.43
C PRO A 45 -4.14 -13.51 -5.88
N ALA A 46 -3.06 -13.99 -6.47
CA ALA A 46 -2.80 -13.76 -7.90
C ALA A 46 -3.65 -14.71 -8.76
N PRO A 47 -3.95 -14.35 -10.03
CA PRO A 47 -4.86 -15.13 -10.88
C PRO A 47 -4.43 -16.58 -11.14
N HIS A 48 -3.14 -16.86 -11.16
CA HIS A 48 -2.61 -18.21 -11.45
C HIS A 48 -1.94 -18.84 -10.25
N ALA A 49 -0.90 -18.22 -9.71
CA ALA A 49 -0.19 -18.73 -8.54
C ALA A 49 0.49 -17.59 -7.80
N GLY A 50 0.60 -17.72 -6.47
CA GLY A 50 1.20 -16.72 -5.60
C GLY A 50 0.22 -15.61 -5.20
N SER A 51 0.75 -14.45 -4.84
CA SER A 51 0.00 -13.34 -4.30
C SER A 51 0.49 -11.98 -4.82
N ILE A 52 -0.37 -11.00 -4.70
CA ILE A 52 -0.06 -9.58 -4.90
C ILE A 52 -0.01 -8.97 -3.50
N THR A 53 1.13 -8.43 -3.14
CA THR A 53 1.28 -7.71 -1.87
C THR A 53 0.87 -6.26 -2.08
N VAL A 54 -0.03 -5.77 -1.24
CA VAL A 54 -0.43 -4.35 -1.21
C VAL A 54 0.19 -3.72 0.03
N LEU A 55 1.03 -2.73 -0.18
CA LEU A 55 1.71 -1.96 0.84
C LEU A 55 1.11 -0.56 0.87
N SER A 56 0.30 -0.27 1.88
CA SER A 56 -0.36 1.03 2.04
C SER A 56 0.41 1.91 3.01
N LEU A 57 0.65 3.16 2.61
CA LEU A 57 1.14 4.21 3.51
C LEU A 57 0.00 4.62 4.44
N ASP A 58 0.20 4.56 5.76
CA ASP A 58 -0.83 4.79 6.78
C ASP A 58 -0.41 5.87 7.79
N ARG A 59 -0.10 7.07 7.28
CA ARG A 59 0.17 8.29 8.07
C ARG A 59 -0.73 9.44 7.62
N PRO A 60 -2.07 9.31 7.68
CA PRO A 60 -2.99 10.31 7.12
C PRO A 60 -2.81 11.69 7.75
N LYS A 61 -2.57 11.78 9.06
CA LYS A 61 -2.32 13.06 9.77
C LYS A 61 -1.08 13.82 9.26
N ALA A 62 -0.12 13.11 8.68
CA ALA A 62 1.09 13.69 8.09
C ALA A 62 1.04 13.67 6.55
N ARG A 63 -0.12 13.41 5.94
CA ARG A 63 -0.30 13.25 4.49
C ARG A 63 0.75 12.27 3.89
N ASN A 64 1.02 11.20 4.61
CA ASN A 64 2.04 10.20 4.27
C ASN A 64 3.43 10.78 4.02
N ALA A 65 3.82 11.85 4.76
CA ALA A 65 5.17 12.36 4.71
C ALA A 65 6.18 11.29 5.14
N ILE A 66 7.30 11.22 4.41
CA ILE A 66 8.33 10.21 4.61
C ILE A 66 9.18 10.58 5.83
N SER A 67 8.94 9.88 6.94
CA SER A 67 9.73 9.91 8.16
C SER A 67 10.80 8.83 8.13
N LYS A 68 11.77 8.89 9.06
CA LYS A 68 12.74 7.79 9.28
C LYS A 68 12.05 6.47 9.59
N GLN A 69 10.97 6.51 10.40
CA GLN A 69 10.18 5.33 10.71
C GLN A 69 9.58 4.72 9.44
N LEU A 70 8.85 5.53 8.63
CA LEU A 70 8.23 5.05 7.40
C LEU A 70 9.28 4.46 6.45
N LEU A 71 10.43 5.13 6.30
CA LEU A 71 11.51 4.67 5.44
C LEU A 71 12.07 3.32 5.90
N ASN A 72 12.30 3.16 7.21
CA ASN A 72 12.80 1.91 7.77
C ASN A 72 11.81 0.76 7.58
N GLU A 73 10.51 1.00 7.79
CA GLU A 73 9.47 0.00 7.58
C GLU A 73 9.37 -0.41 6.11
N LEU A 74 9.43 0.55 5.17
CA LEU A 74 9.45 0.28 3.74
C LEU A 74 10.67 -0.56 3.33
N ASN A 75 11.86 -0.18 3.81
CA ASN A 75 13.08 -0.92 3.55
C ASN A 75 13.00 -2.37 4.05
N GLY A 76 12.45 -2.58 5.26
CA GLY A 76 12.25 -3.93 5.80
C GLY A 76 11.36 -4.80 4.92
N VAL A 77 10.29 -4.24 4.35
CA VAL A 77 9.41 -4.98 3.43
C VAL A 77 10.13 -5.29 2.13
N VAL A 78 10.82 -4.31 1.54
CA VAL A 78 11.57 -4.50 0.29
C VAL A 78 12.66 -5.55 0.46
N GLU A 79 13.41 -5.52 1.56
CA GLU A 79 14.41 -6.53 1.87
C GLU A 79 13.82 -7.93 2.04
N SER A 80 12.66 -8.05 2.69
CA SER A 80 11.97 -9.32 2.84
C SER A 80 11.57 -9.90 1.49
N LEU A 81 10.99 -9.08 0.61
CA LEU A 81 10.61 -9.48 -0.75
C LEU A 81 11.84 -9.83 -1.59
N HIS A 82 12.94 -9.09 -1.43
CA HIS A 82 14.18 -9.39 -2.12
C HIS A 82 14.78 -10.73 -1.69
N LYS A 83 14.74 -11.06 -0.39
CA LYS A 83 15.17 -12.36 0.14
C LYS A 83 14.32 -13.53 -0.35
N GLU A 84 13.02 -13.32 -0.55
CA GLU A 84 12.15 -14.34 -1.17
C GLU A 84 12.58 -14.68 -2.59
N GLY A 85 13.14 -13.69 -3.31
CA GLY A 85 13.60 -13.84 -4.69
C GLY A 85 12.51 -14.34 -5.64
N THR A 86 12.92 -14.98 -6.73
CA THR A 86 11.99 -15.53 -7.73
C THR A 86 11.21 -16.76 -7.24
N SER A 87 11.63 -17.39 -6.15
CA SER A 87 10.96 -18.53 -5.53
C SER A 87 9.85 -18.13 -4.57
N GLY A 88 9.77 -16.85 -4.22
CA GLY A 88 8.75 -16.30 -3.33
C GLY A 88 7.35 -16.38 -3.90
N SER A 89 6.37 -16.25 -3.02
CA SER A 89 4.95 -16.26 -3.40
C SER A 89 4.48 -14.90 -3.96
N THR A 90 5.20 -13.83 -3.70
CA THR A 90 4.83 -12.48 -4.15
C THR A 90 5.13 -12.29 -5.63
N ARG A 91 4.08 -12.05 -6.44
CA ARG A 91 4.17 -11.82 -7.88
C ARG A 91 4.23 -10.34 -8.26
N ALA A 92 3.65 -9.50 -7.44
CA ALA A 92 3.64 -8.05 -7.62
C ALA A 92 3.53 -7.34 -6.27
N LEU A 93 4.07 -6.13 -6.21
CA LEU A 93 3.92 -5.21 -5.10
C LEU A 93 3.15 -3.98 -5.59
N ILE A 94 2.06 -3.64 -4.91
CA ILE A 94 1.29 -2.42 -5.14
C ILE A 94 1.57 -1.49 -3.97
N LEU A 95 2.06 -0.29 -4.26
CA LEU A 95 2.16 0.78 -3.29
C LEU A 95 0.87 1.59 -3.32
N ALA A 96 0.21 1.72 -2.17
CA ALA A 96 -1.07 2.41 -2.01
C ALA A 96 -0.99 3.47 -0.90
N SER A 97 -2.04 4.25 -0.75
CA SER A 97 -2.21 5.26 0.30
C SER A 97 -3.53 5.02 1.03
N GLU A 98 -3.51 5.11 2.36
CA GLU A 98 -4.72 5.14 3.20
C GLU A 98 -5.23 6.59 3.40
N SER A 99 -4.57 7.59 2.80
CA SER A 99 -4.98 8.99 2.86
C SER A 99 -5.69 9.39 1.57
N ASP A 100 -6.84 10.04 1.71
CA ASP A 100 -7.61 10.59 0.58
C ASP A 100 -7.01 11.92 0.07
N ASP A 101 -6.27 12.64 0.93
CA ASP A 101 -5.78 13.98 0.63
C ASP A 101 -4.51 13.97 -0.24
N ALA A 102 -3.66 12.98 -0.07
CA ALA A 102 -2.39 12.88 -0.79
C ALA A 102 -1.87 11.43 -0.79
N PHE A 103 -1.24 11.04 -1.88
CA PHE A 103 -0.49 9.77 -1.89
C PHE A 103 0.68 9.85 -0.91
N CYS A 104 1.53 10.89 -1.06
CA CYS A 104 2.68 11.17 -0.22
C CYS A 104 3.04 12.65 -0.35
N ALA A 105 3.23 13.35 0.78
CA ALA A 105 3.59 14.76 0.80
C ALA A 105 5.09 15.04 0.64
N GLY A 106 5.90 14.01 0.42
CA GLY A 106 7.36 14.12 0.36
C GLY A 106 8.03 13.93 1.73
N ALA A 107 9.20 14.52 1.94
CA ALA A 107 9.94 14.38 3.19
C ALA A 107 9.20 14.99 4.40
N ASP A 108 9.32 14.35 5.57
CA ASP A 108 8.77 14.90 6.81
C ASP A 108 9.61 16.10 7.28
N LEU A 109 9.10 17.31 7.01
CA LEU A 109 9.81 18.54 7.31
C LEU A 109 10.07 18.74 8.82
N LYS A 110 9.20 18.22 9.69
CA LYS A 110 9.39 18.32 11.14
C LYS A 110 10.60 17.50 11.58
N GLU A 111 10.76 16.32 11.03
CA GLU A 111 11.95 15.49 11.27
C GLU A 111 13.21 16.13 10.67
N ARG A 112 13.11 16.67 9.45
CA ARG A 112 14.29 17.30 8.80
C ARG A 112 14.87 18.47 9.56
N LEU A 113 14.05 19.23 10.28
CA LEU A 113 14.53 20.32 11.13
C LEU A 113 15.44 19.85 12.27
N THR A 114 15.36 18.59 12.67
CA THR A 114 16.15 17.98 13.75
C THR A 114 17.34 17.15 13.22
N MET A 115 17.46 16.97 11.91
CA MET A 115 18.55 16.22 11.29
C MET A 115 19.83 17.03 11.21
N SER A 116 20.97 16.38 11.41
CA SER A 116 22.28 16.97 11.17
C SER A 116 22.57 17.07 9.66
N PRO A 117 23.47 17.98 9.21
CA PRO A 117 23.84 18.11 7.80
C PRO A 117 24.43 16.84 7.14
N LYS A 118 24.77 15.83 7.94
CA LYS A 118 25.33 14.55 7.46
C LYS A 118 24.28 13.44 7.30
N GLU A 119 23.04 13.68 7.71
CA GLU A 119 21.89 12.77 7.54
C GLU A 119 21.03 13.18 6.34
#